data_569d877e12c95ba145f4a606349f2143
#
_entry.id   569d877e12c95ba145f4a606349f2143
#
_cell.length_a   1.000
_cell.length_b   1.000
_cell.length_c   1.000
_cell.angle_alpha   90.00
_cell.angle_beta   90.00
_cell.angle_gamma   90.00
#
_symmetry.space_group_name_H-M   'P 1'
#
loop_
_entity.id
_entity.type
_entity.pdbx_description
1 polymer ?
#
loop_
_entity_poly.entity_id
_entity_poly.type
_entity_poly.pdbx_seq_one_letter_code
_entity_poly.pdbx_strand_id
1 'polypeptide(L)'
;MSAVIGPTRPFVLIRHGQTDANRDGVIAGRTEARLTKAGRSAARALADWAWPAPIALFSSPQHRARETAELAFPGHEPILLDGLRERDWGRFEGLQVTDAPPREETPEGGEAWLDMIARVAAALRVAQDRAHGALPVVVAHSGVVRAARRFAGGSLHGPSPANTTPYLFAPGPGGWRETMLHKKDNRWIA
;
A
#
# COMPACT_ATOMS: atom_id res chain seq x y z
N MET A 1 1.18 26.31 1.40
CA MET A 1 0.69 24.92 1.43
C MET A 1 0.96 24.37 2.81
N SER A 2 -0.07 24.00 3.58
CA SER A 2 0.15 23.33 4.87
C SER A 2 0.87 22.01 4.64
N ALA A 3 1.92 21.74 5.44
CA ALA A 3 2.64 20.49 5.35
C ALA A 3 1.67 19.33 5.64
N VAL A 4 1.64 18.32 4.77
CA VAL A 4 0.86 17.10 5.02
C VAL A 4 1.51 16.40 6.21
N ILE A 5 0.81 16.40 7.35
CA ILE A 5 1.29 15.73 8.55
C ILE A 5 1.13 14.23 8.33
N GLY A 6 2.24 13.55 8.07
CA GLY A 6 2.30 12.10 7.85
C GLY A 6 2.42 11.29 9.14
N PRO A 7 2.60 9.97 9.02
CA PRO A 7 2.92 9.09 10.13
C PRO A 7 4.24 9.49 10.82
N THR A 8 4.39 9.15 12.10
CA THR A 8 5.58 9.52 12.92
C THR A 8 6.36 8.31 13.42
N ARG A 9 5.80 7.11 13.33
CA ARG A 9 6.39 5.84 13.78
C ARG A 9 6.53 4.88 12.59
N PRO A 10 7.39 3.84 12.69
CA PRO A 10 7.53 2.83 11.66
C PRO A 10 6.20 2.15 11.30
N PHE A 11 6.06 1.77 10.04
CA PHE A 11 4.95 0.97 9.52
C PHE A 11 5.40 0.17 8.30
N VAL A 12 4.69 -0.91 8.00
CA VAL A 12 4.93 -1.73 6.81
C VAL A 12 3.78 -1.52 5.82
N LEU A 13 4.12 -1.29 4.55
CA LEU A 13 3.17 -1.31 3.44
C LEU A 13 3.39 -2.53 2.57
N ILE A 14 2.31 -3.20 2.19
CA ILE A 14 2.29 -4.33 1.27
C ILE A 14 1.32 -4.01 0.15
N ARG A 15 1.80 -4.03 -1.10
CA ARG A 15 0.90 -4.00 -2.25
C ARG A 15 0.17 -5.34 -2.35
N HIS A 16 -1.14 -5.31 -2.59
CA HIS A 16 -1.95 -6.52 -2.80
C HIS A 16 -1.34 -7.51 -3.79
N GLY A 17 -1.76 -8.77 -3.76
CA GLY A 17 -1.34 -9.81 -4.69
C GLY A 17 -1.69 -9.49 -6.14
N GLN A 18 -1.03 -10.15 -7.08
CA GLN A 18 -1.32 -9.96 -8.50
C GLN A 18 -2.80 -10.20 -8.81
N THR A 19 -3.41 -9.27 -9.54
CA THR A 19 -4.79 -9.37 -10.04
C THR A 19 -4.82 -9.69 -11.53
N ASP A 20 -6.00 -10.03 -12.05
CA ASP A 20 -6.29 -10.10 -13.49
C ASP A 20 -5.92 -8.78 -14.18
N ALA A 21 -6.34 -7.63 -13.64
CA ALA A 21 -5.97 -6.33 -14.19
C ALA A 21 -4.43 -6.11 -14.21
N ASN A 22 -3.69 -6.57 -13.20
CA ASN A 22 -2.21 -6.47 -13.22
C ASN A 22 -1.60 -7.36 -14.29
N ARG A 23 -2.11 -8.60 -14.46
CA ARG A 23 -1.64 -9.53 -15.49
C ARG A 23 -1.89 -8.97 -16.89
N ASP A 24 -3.04 -8.34 -17.10
CA ASP A 24 -3.50 -7.87 -18.41
C ASP A 24 -3.07 -6.42 -18.70
N GLY A 25 -2.32 -5.77 -17.78
CA GLY A 25 -1.81 -4.41 -17.95
C GLY A 25 -2.89 -3.34 -17.91
N VAL A 26 -4.02 -3.60 -17.22
CA VAL A 26 -5.19 -2.71 -17.16
C VAL A 26 -5.19 -1.88 -15.89
N ILE A 27 -5.61 -0.61 -16.02
CA ILE A 27 -5.81 0.31 -14.88
C ILE A 27 -7.08 -0.11 -14.14
N ALA A 28 -6.96 -0.61 -12.91
CA ALA A 28 -8.11 -0.95 -12.09
C ALA A 28 -8.60 0.24 -11.24
N GLY A 29 -7.67 1.02 -10.65
CA GLY A 29 -8.04 2.16 -9.79
C GLY A 29 -9.04 1.77 -8.70
N ARG A 30 -10.22 2.40 -8.70
CA ARG A 30 -11.35 2.11 -7.80
C ARG A 30 -12.15 0.88 -8.23
N THR A 31 -12.08 0.50 -9.50
CA THR A 31 -12.74 -0.69 -10.02
C THR A 31 -12.19 -1.96 -9.35
N GLU A 32 -13.08 -2.89 -9.04
CA GLU A 32 -12.69 -4.16 -8.42
C GLU A 32 -12.01 -5.08 -9.43
N ALA A 33 -10.91 -5.70 -9.00
CA ALA A 33 -10.14 -6.68 -9.73
C ALA A 33 -9.88 -7.90 -8.84
N ARG A 34 -9.80 -9.09 -9.40
CA ARG A 34 -9.68 -10.34 -8.65
C ARG A 34 -8.25 -10.83 -8.59
N LEU A 35 -7.82 -11.35 -7.44
CA LEU A 35 -6.52 -12.00 -7.33
C LEU A 35 -6.42 -13.18 -8.30
N THR A 36 -5.29 -13.29 -8.99
CA THR A 36 -4.94 -14.50 -9.77
C THR A 36 -4.56 -15.65 -8.82
N LYS A 37 -4.44 -16.88 -9.36
CA LYS A 37 -3.88 -18.01 -8.59
C LYS A 37 -2.47 -17.68 -8.06
N ALA A 38 -1.63 -17.05 -8.89
CA ALA A 38 -0.29 -16.61 -8.50
C ALA A 38 -0.35 -15.55 -7.39
N GLY A 39 -1.25 -14.56 -7.50
CA GLY A 39 -1.47 -13.54 -6.48
C GLY A 39 -1.87 -14.13 -5.12
N ARG A 40 -2.81 -15.08 -5.10
CA ARG A 40 -3.21 -15.81 -3.89
C ARG A 40 -2.07 -16.63 -3.30
N SER A 41 -1.31 -17.34 -4.14
CA SER A 41 -0.17 -18.14 -3.69
C SER A 41 0.90 -17.26 -3.05
N ALA A 42 1.24 -16.13 -3.69
CA ALA A 42 2.21 -15.18 -3.16
C ALA A 42 1.74 -14.52 -1.85
N ALA A 43 0.43 -14.23 -1.72
CA ALA A 43 -0.15 -13.71 -0.47
C ALA A 43 -0.01 -14.73 0.67
N ARG A 44 -0.36 -16.01 0.43
CA ARG A 44 -0.19 -17.07 1.45
C ARG A 44 1.26 -17.26 1.88
N ALA A 45 2.21 -17.09 0.97
CA ALA A 45 3.63 -17.23 1.29
C ALA A 45 4.12 -16.18 2.31
N LEU A 46 3.42 -15.06 2.49
CA LEU A 46 3.72 -14.08 3.53
C LEU A 46 3.34 -14.58 4.94
N ALA A 47 2.43 -15.55 5.08
CA ALA A 47 2.08 -16.13 6.36
C ALA A 47 3.25 -16.89 7.02
N ASP A 48 4.19 -17.37 6.21
CA ASP A 48 5.39 -18.09 6.67
C ASP A 48 6.56 -17.16 7.05
N TRP A 49 6.35 -15.83 7.03
CA TRP A 49 7.40 -14.90 7.42
C TRP A 49 7.44 -14.72 8.94
N ALA A 50 8.65 -14.52 9.49
CA ALA A 50 8.83 -14.19 10.90
C ALA A 50 8.47 -12.73 11.16
N TRP A 51 7.17 -12.42 11.19
CA TRP A 51 6.69 -11.07 11.49
C TRP A 51 7.01 -10.68 12.93
N PRO A 52 7.41 -9.43 13.20
CA PRO A 52 7.59 -8.98 14.58
C PRO A 52 6.24 -8.96 15.28
N ALA A 53 6.22 -9.42 16.51
CA ALA A 53 5.02 -9.37 17.35
C ALA A 53 5.16 -8.28 18.42
N PRO A 54 4.08 -7.55 18.76
CA PRO A 54 2.75 -7.61 18.14
C PRO A 54 2.65 -6.79 16.84
N ILE A 55 1.84 -7.25 15.89
CA ILE A 55 1.43 -6.48 14.72
C ILE A 55 -0.02 -6.04 14.85
N ALA A 56 -0.38 -4.91 14.22
CA ALA A 56 -1.75 -4.48 14.00
C ALA A 56 -2.02 -4.43 12.50
N LEU A 57 -3.00 -5.21 12.03
CA LEU A 57 -3.28 -5.37 10.61
C LEU A 57 -4.33 -4.37 10.13
N PHE A 58 -4.02 -3.65 9.04
CA PHE A 58 -4.91 -2.72 8.36
C PHE A 58 -4.99 -3.06 6.89
N SER A 59 -6.11 -2.74 6.26
CA SER A 59 -6.27 -2.95 4.81
C SER A 59 -7.09 -1.85 4.16
N SER A 60 -6.82 -1.63 2.86
CA SER A 60 -7.78 -1.00 1.98
C SER A 60 -9.06 -1.84 1.94
N PRO A 61 -10.26 -1.23 1.89
CA PRO A 61 -11.51 -1.97 1.78
C PRO A 61 -11.74 -2.64 0.42
N GLN A 62 -10.91 -2.36 -0.61
CA GLN A 62 -11.01 -3.01 -1.92
C GLN A 62 -10.70 -4.50 -1.81
N HIS A 63 -11.51 -5.34 -2.46
CA HIS A 63 -11.50 -6.79 -2.31
C HIS A 63 -10.09 -7.40 -2.47
N ARG A 64 -9.32 -7.01 -3.49
CA ARG A 64 -7.96 -7.51 -3.73
C ARG A 64 -6.99 -7.28 -2.57
N ALA A 65 -7.13 -6.16 -1.85
CA ALA A 65 -6.29 -5.86 -0.68
C ALA A 65 -6.77 -6.65 0.55
N ARG A 66 -8.07 -6.71 0.79
CA ARG A 66 -8.65 -7.51 1.89
C ARG A 66 -8.29 -8.99 1.76
N GLU A 67 -8.55 -9.58 0.59
CA GLU A 67 -8.22 -10.99 0.32
C GLU A 67 -6.71 -11.26 0.51
N THR A 68 -5.86 -10.31 0.10
CA THR A 68 -4.41 -10.42 0.33
C THR A 68 -4.09 -10.40 1.83
N ALA A 69 -4.70 -9.49 2.61
CA ALA A 69 -4.47 -9.40 4.05
C ALA A 69 -4.90 -10.67 4.79
N GLU A 70 -6.09 -11.20 4.47
CA GLU A 70 -6.64 -12.43 5.04
C GLU A 70 -5.74 -13.66 4.76
N LEU A 71 -5.21 -13.75 3.54
CA LEU A 71 -4.31 -14.83 3.14
C LEU A 71 -2.90 -14.72 3.74
N ALA A 72 -2.40 -13.50 3.90
CA ALA A 72 -1.05 -13.22 4.41
C ALA A 72 -0.97 -13.30 5.94
N PHE A 73 -2.07 -13.04 6.64
CA PHE A 73 -2.11 -12.95 8.11
C PHE A 73 -3.29 -13.75 8.67
N PRO A 74 -3.28 -15.09 8.53
CA PRO A 74 -4.36 -15.92 9.05
C PRO A 74 -4.52 -15.72 10.56
N GLY A 75 -5.76 -15.58 11.00
CA GLY A 75 -6.09 -15.32 12.40
C GLY A 75 -6.04 -13.85 12.83
N HIS A 76 -5.68 -12.92 11.93
CA HIS A 76 -5.77 -11.48 12.16
C HIS A 76 -6.92 -10.90 11.32
N GLU A 77 -7.83 -10.17 11.97
CA GLU A 77 -8.87 -9.43 11.26
C GLU A 77 -8.37 -8.03 10.89
N PRO A 78 -8.30 -7.66 9.59
CA PRO A 78 -7.81 -6.36 9.19
C PRO A 78 -8.80 -5.24 9.50
N ILE A 79 -8.32 -4.17 10.11
CA ILE A 79 -9.09 -2.92 10.24
C ILE A 79 -9.10 -2.23 8.87
N LEU A 80 -10.29 -2.01 8.32
CA LEU A 80 -10.47 -1.39 7.01
C LEU A 80 -10.43 0.14 7.11
N LEU A 81 -9.62 0.78 6.26
CA LEU A 81 -9.48 2.23 6.20
C LEU A 81 -9.71 2.72 4.76
N ASP A 82 -10.77 3.51 4.55
CA ASP A 82 -11.13 4.04 3.23
C ASP A 82 -10.02 4.90 2.61
N GLY A 83 -9.27 5.63 3.42
CA GLY A 83 -8.12 6.40 2.96
C GLY A 83 -6.99 5.58 2.35
N LEU A 84 -7.03 4.23 2.44
CA LEU A 84 -6.06 3.32 1.82
C LEU A 84 -6.49 2.80 0.44
N ARG A 85 -7.65 3.22 -0.12
CA ARG A 85 -8.05 2.85 -1.48
C ARG A 85 -7.03 3.30 -2.51
N GLU A 86 -6.98 2.61 -3.67
CA GLU A 86 -6.16 3.04 -4.79
C GLU A 86 -6.63 4.41 -5.32
N ARG A 87 -5.79 5.07 -6.09
CA ARG A 87 -6.13 6.29 -6.81
C ARG A 87 -7.34 6.05 -7.70
N ASP A 88 -8.27 6.99 -7.65
CA ASP A 88 -9.33 7.06 -8.64
C ASP A 88 -8.74 7.57 -9.96
N TRP A 89 -8.79 6.73 -11.00
CA TRP A 89 -8.28 7.06 -12.31
C TRP A 89 -9.37 7.59 -13.26
N GLY A 90 -10.62 7.73 -12.74
CA GLY A 90 -11.74 8.27 -13.50
C GLY A 90 -11.93 7.53 -14.84
N ARG A 91 -12.00 8.27 -15.93
CA ARG A 91 -12.21 7.72 -17.28
C ARG A 91 -11.12 6.76 -17.77
N PHE A 92 -9.97 6.71 -17.11
CA PHE A 92 -8.89 5.80 -17.50
C PHE A 92 -9.00 4.41 -16.88
N GLU A 93 -9.95 4.18 -15.98
CA GLU A 93 -10.17 2.84 -15.43
C GLU A 93 -10.69 1.91 -16.54
N GLY A 94 -10.10 0.71 -16.59
CA GLY A 94 -10.36 -0.26 -17.65
C GLY A 94 -9.49 -0.11 -18.91
N LEU A 95 -8.75 1.00 -19.05
CA LEU A 95 -7.80 1.19 -20.16
C LEU A 95 -6.43 0.57 -19.84
N GLN A 96 -5.56 0.48 -20.84
CA GLN A 96 -4.19 -0.01 -20.65
C GLN A 96 -3.38 0.96 -19.80
N VAL A 97 -2.46 0.44 -18.99
CA VAL A 97 -1.56 1.26 -18.15
C VAL A 97 -0.69 2.20 -19.01
N THR A 98 -0.42 1.84 -20.26
CA THR A 98 0.30 2.68 -21.23
C THR A 98 -0.46 3.92 -21.63
N ASP A 99 -1.79 3.91 -21.49
CA ASP A 99 -2.67 5.03 -21.85
C ASP A 99 -2.92 5.99 -20.67
N ALA A 100 -2.32 5.67 -19.51
CA ALA A 100 -2.45 6.52 -18.31
C ALA A 100 -1.85 7.91 -18.58
N PRO A 101 -2.51 8.99 -18.12
CA PRO A 101 -1.94 10.33 -18.21
C PRO A 101 -0.71 10.45 -17.31
N PRO A 102 0.12 11.48 -17.51
CA PRO A 102 1.17 11.83 -16.57
C PRO A 102 0.64 11.86 -15.13
N ARG A 103 1.47 11.40 -14.17
CA ARG A 103 1.01 11.24 -12.78
C ARG A 103 0.57 12.55 -12.13
N GLU A 104 1.14 13.66 -12.55
CA GLU A 104 0.87 15.01 -12.06
C GLU A 104 -0.50 15.52 -12.51
N GLU A 105 -1.03 14.96 -13.58
CA GLU A 105 -2.35 15.33 -14.09
C GLU A 105 -3.46 14.68 -13.26
N THR A 106 -4.53 15.42 -13.06
CA THR A 106 -5.75 14.87 -12.47
C THR A 106 -6.58 14.26 -13.59
N PRO A 107 -6.84 12.93 -13.54
CA PRO A 107 -7.70 12.29 -14.53
C PRO A 107 -9.11 12.90 -14.50
N GLU A 108 -9.74 13.04 -15.65
CA GLU A 108 -11.13 13.45 -15.71
C GLU A 108 -12.03 12.47 -14.95
N GLY A 109 -12.83 12.99 -14.02
CA GLY A 109 -13.64 12.18 -13.11
C GLY A 109 -12.85 11.40 -12.05
N GLY A 110 -11.54 11.66 -11.95
CA GLY A 110 -10.64 10.95 -11.02
C GLY A 110 -10.06 11.83 -9.91
N GLU A 111 -9.06 11.35 -9.22
CA GLU A 111 -8.48 11.94 -8.02
C GLU A 111 -7.14 12.61 -8.30
N ALA A 112 -6.94 13.82 -7.78
CA ALA A 112 -5.65 14.49 -7.82
C ALA A 112 -4.64 13.79 -6.91
N TRP A 113 -3.35 13.80 -7.29
CA TRP A 113 -2.30 13.19 -6.45
C TRP A 113 -2.18 13.83 -5.07
N LEU A 114 -2.34 15.14 -4.96
CA LEU A 114 -2.24 15.83 -3.69
C LEU A 114 -3.33 15.38 -2.71
N ASP A 115 -4.55 15.16 -3.22
CA ASP A 115 -5.68 14.67 -2.42
C ASP A 115 -5.43 13.23 -1.97
N MET A 116 -4.93 12.38 -2.89
CA MET A 116 -4.52 11.02 -2.53
C MET A 116 -3.43 11.00 -1.46
N ILE A 117 -2.37 11.80 -1.61
CA ILE A 117 -1.28 11.88 -0.62
C ILE A 117 -1.84 12.31 0.73
N ALA A 118 -2.71 13.31 0.77
CA ALA A 118 -3.30 13.81 2.01
C ALA A 118 -4.15 12.72 2.72
N ARG A 119 -5.05 12.03 1.98
CA ARG A 119 -5.88 10.98 2.59
C ARG A 119 -5.09 9.75 3.02
N VAL A 120 -4.05 9.37 2.26
CA VAL A 120 -3.15 8.25 2.63
C VAL A 120 -2.36 8.60 3.89
N ALA A 121 -1.81 9.81 4.00
CA ALA A 121 -1.12 10.26 5.20
C ALA A 121 -2.03 10.22 6.43
N ALA A 122 -3.27 10.71 6.30
CA ALA A 122 -4.28 10.66 7.36
C ALA A 122 -4.62 9.21 7.76
N ALA A 123 -4.82 8.33 6.78
CA ALA A 123 -5.12 6.91 7.04
C ALA A 123 -3.98 6.19 7.74
N LEU A 124 -2.72 6.45 7.37
CA LEU A 124 -1.56 5.87 8.03
C LEU A 124 -1.38 6.38 9.47
N ARG A 125 -1.73 7.63 9.75
CA ARG A 125 -1.79 8.14 11.13
C ARG A 125 -2.85 7.40 11.95
N VAL A 126 -4.06 7.26 11.40
CA VAL A 126 -5.13 6.47 12.06
C VAL A 126 -4.68 5.04 12.33
N ALA A 127 -3.96 4.42 11.37
CA ALA A 127 -3.40 3.08 11.58
C ALA A 127 -2.40 3.06 12.74
N GLN A 128 -1.51 4.05 12.85
CA GLN A 128 -0.56 4.16 13.96
C GLN A 128 -1.25 4.37 15.31
N ASP A 129 -2.27 5.21 15.37
CA ASP A 129 -3.01 5.49 16.60
C ASP A 129 -3.76 4.26 17.07
N ARG A 130 -4.40 3.51 16.14
CA ARG A 130 -5.13 2.28 16.44
C ARG A 130 -4.25 1.06 16.67
N ALA A 131 -2.97 1.13 16.33
CA ALA A 131 -2.04 0.01 16.55
C ALA A 131 -1.65 -0.18 18.03
N HIS A 132 -1.93 0.79 18.91
CA HIS A 132 -1.68 0.70 20.36
C HIS A 132 -0.28 0.19 20.71
N GLY A 133 0.76 0.68 20.02
CA GLY A 133 2.14 0.29 20.21
C GLY A 133 2.62 -0.90 19.38
N ALA A 134 1.72 -1.66 18.76
CA ALA A 134 2.08 -2.69 17.78
C ALA A 134 2.60 -2.08 16.47
N LEU A 135 3.31 -2.87 15.66
CA LEU A 135 3.74 -2.44 14.33
C LEU A 135 2.54 -2.44 13.37
N PRO A 136 2.17 -1.28 12.78
CA PRO A 136 1.15 -1.25 11.74
C PRO A 136 1.64 -1.98 10.49
N VAL A 137 0.90 -3.00 10.07
CA VAL A 137 1.07 -3.68 8.78
C VAL A 137 -0.14 -3.36 7.92
N VAL A 138 0.08 -2.75 6.78
CA VAL A 138 -0.97 -2.17 5.93
C VAL A 138 -0.94 -2.83 4.56
N VAL A 139 -2.03 -3.50 4.19
CA VAL A 139 -2.19 -4.07 2.85
C VAL A 139 -3.00 -3.11 1.98
N ALA A 140 -2.38 -2.64 0.90
CA ALA A 140 -2.97 -1.60 0.07
C ALA A 140 -2.54 -1.73 -1.41
N HIS A 141 -2.20 -0.63 -2.07
CA HIS A 141 -2.04 -0.53 -3.51
C HIS A 141 -0.75 0.18 -3.91
N SER A 142 -0.41 0.14 -5.21
CA SER A 142 0.76 0.81 -5.78
C SER A 142 0.76 2.31 -5.50
N GLY A 143 -0.37 2.98 -5.69
CA GLY A 143 -0.51 4.41 -5.45
C GLY A 143 -0.29 4.77 -3.97
N VAL A 144 -0.76 3.93 -3.05
CA VAL A 144 -0.56 4.14 -1.60
C VAL A 144 0.92 4.05 -1.22
N VAL A 145 1.67 3.09 -1.77
CA VAL A 145 3.13 3.00 -1.54
C VAL A 145 3.84 4.23 -2.13
N ARG A 146 3.43 4.69 -3.32
CA ARG A 146 3.99 5.90 -3.94
C ARG A 146 3.68 7.17 -3.14
N ALA A 147 2.46 7.29 -2.61
CA ALA A 147 2.10 8.38 -1.71
C ALA A 147 2.97 8.38 -0.44
N ALA A 148 3.22 7.19 0.13
CA ALA A 148 4.13 7.05 1.26
C ALA A 148 5.56 7.48 0.92
N ARG A 149 6.08 7.09 -0.22
CA ARG A 149 7.39 7.57 -0.72
C ARG A 149 7.46 9.09 -0.77
N ARG A 150 6.39 9.73 -1.24
CA ARG A 150 6.37 11.19 -1.40
C ARG A 150 6.50 11.94 -0.08
N PHE A 151 5.79 11.56 0.97
CA PHE A 151 5.95 12.20 2.27
C PHE A 151 7.15 11.67 3.08
N ALA A 152 7.72 10.55 2.69
CA ALA A 152 9.02 10.09 3.17
C ALA A 152 10.22 10.81 2.49
N GLY A 153 9.99 11.86 1.70
CA GLY A 153 11.03 12.62 1.00
C GLY A 153 11.44 12.05 -0.35
N GLY A 154 10.82 10.97 -0.80
CA GLY A 154 11.08 10.33 -2.08
C GLY A 154 10.23 10.87 -3.24
N SER A 155 10.24 10.14 -4.36
CA SER A 155 9.54 10.47 -5.60
C SER A 155 8.30 9.61 -5.80
N LEU A 156 7.27 10.18 -6.44
CA LEU A 156 6.11 9.44 -6.97
C LEU A 156 6.49 8.56 -8.17
N HIS A 157 7.60 8.90 -8.82
CA HIS A 157 8.13 8.20 -9.99
C HIS A 157 8.99 6.99 -9.58
N GLY A 158 9.48 6.26 -10.58
CA GLY A 158 10.29 5.07 -10.39
C GLY A 158 9.50 3.79 -10.55
N PRO A 159 10.13 2.62 -10.33
CA PRO A 159 9.51 1.32 -10.56
C PRO A 159 8.25 1.13 -9.71
N SER A 160 7.29 0.41 -10.28
CA SER A 160 6.07 0.05 -9.55
C SER A 160 6.43 -0.84 -8.38
N PRO A 161 5.87 -0.60 -7.18
CA PRO A 161 6.05 -1.54 -6.08
C PRO A 161 5.59 -2.93 -6.51
N ALA A 162 6.38 -3.96 -6.21
CA ALA A 162 6.01 -5.34 -6.56
C ALA A 162 4.81 -5.82 -5.72
N ASN A 163 3.97 -6.67 -6.30
CA ASN A 163 2.86 -7.29 -5.57
C ASN A 163 3.40 -8.13 -4.40
N THR A 164 2.68 -8.20 -3.30
CA THR A 164 3.01 -9.00 -2.10
C THR A 164 4.43 -8.78 -1.55
N THR A 165 5.02 -7.63 -1.85
CA THR A 165 6.33 -7.26 -1.32
C THR A 165 6.16 -6.28 -0.17
N PRO A 166 6.63 -6.61 1.05
CA PRO A 166 6.59 -5.69 2.18
C PRO A 166 7.68 -4.61 2.08
N TYR A 167 7.27 -3.37 2.33
CA TYR A 167 8.15 -2.20 2.43
C TYR A 167 8.04 -1.60 3.83
N LEU A 168 9.13 -1.63 4.59
CA LEU A 168 9.23 -0.95 5.87
C LEU A 168 9.55 0.52 5.64
N PHE A 169 8.72 1.39 6.18
CA PHE A 169 8.98 2.81 6.30
C PHE A 169 9.33 3.12 7.76
N ALA A 170 10.51 3.66 8.00
CA ALA A 170 10.96 3.99 9.34
C ALA A 170 11.67 5.36 9.35
N PRO A 171 11.48 6.17 10.41
CA PRO A 171 12.25 7.39 10.59
C PRO A 171 13.72 7.06 10.87
N GLY A 172 14.64 7.91 10.40
CA GLY A 172 16.07 7.79 10.61
C GLY A 172 16.76 9.16 10.69
N PRO A 173 18.07 9.22 10.92
CA PRO A 173 18.81 10.47 11.12
C PRO A 173 18.71 11.48 9.98
N GLY A 174 18.49 11.00 8.74
CA GLY A 174 18.36 11.83 7.53
C GLY A 174 16.92 11.96 7.01
N GLY A 175 15.92 11.62 7.82
CA GLY A 175 14.52 11.58 7.41
C GLY A 175 13.99 10.14 7.34
N TRP A 176 12.95 9.92 6.55
CA TRP A 176 12.35 8.60 6.39
C TRP A 176 13.18 7.71 5.46
N ARG A 177 13.25 6.41 5.79
CA ARG A 177 13.85 5.38 4.96
C ARG A 177 12.79 4.36 4.55
N GLU A 178 12.77 4.01 3.26
CA GLU A 178 12.05 2.85 2.74
C GLU A 178 13.03 1.67 2.62
N THR A 179 12.66 0.52 3.15
CA THR A 179 13.43 -0.72 3.03
C THR A 179 12.52 -1.83 2.53
N MET A 180 12.86 -2.41 1.38
CA MET A 180 12.19 -3.62 0.91
C MET A 180 12.63 -4.80 1.79
N LEU A 181 11.66 -5.51 2.35
CA LEU A 181 11.91 -6.64 3.24
C LEU A 181 11.92 -7.96 2.46
N HIS A 182 12.74 -8.90 2.93
CA HIS A 182 12.84 -10.24 2.39
C HIS A 182 12.57 -11.28 3.49
N LYS A 183 12.08 -12.48 3.11
CA LYS A 183 11.73 -13.55 4.06
C LYS A 183 12.83 -13.90 5.07
N LYS A 184 14.09 -13.65 4.70
CA LYS A 184 15.28 -13.93 5.53
C LYS A 184 15.68 -12.79 6.46
N ASP A 185 15.01 -11.66 6.37
CA ASP A 185 15.33 -10.48 7.20
C ASP A 185 14.76 -10.70 8.61
N ASN A 186 15.59 -11.17 9.53
CA ASN A 186 15.21 -11.29 10.94
C ASN A 186 15.32 -9.97 11.72
N ARG A 187 15.66 -8.86 11.07
CA ARG A 187 15.83 -7.54 11.68
C ARG A 187 14.81 -6.57 11.13
N TRP A 188 13.62 -6.62 11.69
CA TRP A 188 12.52 -5.75 11.25
C TRP A 188 12.65 -4.31 11.75
N ILE A 189 13.22 -4.14 12.95
CA ILE A 189 13.46 -2.83 13.58
C ILE A 189 14.64 -3.03 14.53
N ALA A 190 15.72 -2.31 14.32
CA ALA A 190 16.81 -2.13 15.30
C ALA A 190 16.67 -0.73 15.90
#